data_3fca2a36ab3fe8a240bc2dd581763afd
#
_entry.id   3fca2a36ab3fe8a240bc2dd581763afd
#
_cell.length_a   1.000
_cell.length_b   1.000
_cell.length_c   1.000
_cell.angle_alpha   90.00
_cell.angle_beta   90.00
_cell.angle_gamma   90.00
#
_symmetry.space_group_name_H-M   'P 1'
#
loop_
_entity.id
_entity.type
_entity.pdbx_description
1 polymer ?
#
loop_
_entity_poly.entity_id
_entity_poly.type
_entity_poly.pdbx_seq_one_letter_code
_entity_poly.pdbx_strand_id
1 'polypeptide(L)'
;MRKLNLFFLISVLILMVTGCQTIKEKTDSIVEKENEKLSKYISKPASVLQMDLGKPDEDFKNAKGNFEFIYNTKKYGIPCERRFEINPENIVIGFVSNGCF
;
A
#
# COMPACT_ATOMS: atom_id res chain seq x y z
N MET A 1 37.98 27.71 19.78
CA MET A 1 36.58 28.11 19.55
C MET A 1 36.02 27.65 18.19
N ARG A 2 36.80 27.72 17.11
CA ARG A 2 36.31 27.28 15.79
C ARG A 2 35.98 25.77 15.72
N LYS A 3 36.70 24.91 16.43
CA LYS A 3 36.48 23.47 16.49
C LYS A 3 35.18 23.10 17.21
N LEU A 4 34.77 23.89 18.21
CA LEU A 4 33.56 23.64 18.99
C LEU A 4 32.28 23.87 18.14
N ASN A 5 32.28 24.93 17.32
CA ASN A 5 31.15 25.25 16.46
C ASN A 5 30.93 24.19 15.35
N LEU A 6 32.03 23.62 14.84
CA LEU A 6 31.95 22.57 13.82
C LEU A 6 31.33 21.29 14.38
N PHE A 7 31.73 20.88 15.60
CA PHE A 7 31.15 19.72 16.28
C PHE A 7 29.66 19.91 16.59
N PHE A 8 29.26 21.11 16.98
CA PHE A 8 27.87 21.43 17.26
C PHE A 8 27.01 21.34 16.01
N LEU A 9 27.47 21.84 14.85
CA LEU A 9 26.78 21.78 13.57
C LEU A 9 26.63 20.35 13.08
N ILE A 10 27.64 19.52 13.22
CA ILE A 10 27.60 18.10 12.84
C ILE A 10 26.62 17.34 13.71
N SER A 11 26.56 17.62 15.02
CA SER A 11 25.65 17.00 15.97
C SER A 11 24.18 17.32 15.63
N VAL A 12 23.86 18.56 15.27
CA VAL A 12 22.51 18.98 14.86
C VAL A 12 22.11 18.32 13.55
N LEU A 13 23.02 18.19 12.60
CA LEU A 13 22.78 17.55 11.31
C LEU A 13 22.43 16.06 11.47
N ILE A 14 23.13 15.36 12.35
CA ILE A 14 22.91 13.94 12.67
C ILE A 14 21.52 13.73 13.28
N LEU A 15 21.08 14.62 14.17
CA LEU A 15 19.76 14.55 14.79
C LEU A 15 18.62 14.71 13.78
N MET A 16 18.79 15.57 12.78
CA MET A 16 17.79 15.74 11.72
C MET A 16 17.63 14.50 10.84
N VAL A 17 18.73 13.85 10.48
CA VAL A 17 18.71 12.61 9.67
C VAL A 17 18.03 11.47 10.42
N THR A 18 18.25 11.33 11.71
CA THR A 18 17.63 10.29 12.54
C THR A 18 16.11 10.46 12.63
N GLY A 19 15.61 11.71 12.73
CA GLY A 19 14.17 11.99 12.74
C GLY A 19 13.47 11.56 11.47
N CYS A 20 14.08 11.79 10.30
CA CYS A 20 13.51 11.36 9.01
C CYS A 20 13.41 9.84 8.87
N GLN A 21 14.39 9.10 9.37
CA GLN A 21 14.37 7.63 9.34
C GLN A 21 13.23 7.04 10.16
N THR A 22 12.94 7.61 11.33
CA THR A 22 11.85 7.13 12.21
C THR A 22 10.47 7.25 11.54
N ILE A 23 10.20 8.35 10.85
CA ILE A 23 8.94 8.56 10.14
C ILE A 23 8.80 7.56 8.99
N LYS A 24 9.87 7.29 8.25
CA LYS A 24 9.89 6.33 7.15
C LYS A 24 9.59 4.91 7.64
N GLU A 25 10.15 4.47 8.75
CA GLU A 25 9.89 3.15 9.34
C GLU A 25 8.41 2.95 9.68
N LYS A 26 7.75 3.94 10.27
CA LYS A 26 6.32 3.87 10.59
C LYS A 26 5.44 3.74 9.34
N THR A 27 5.75 4.49 8.30
CA THR A 27 5.03 4.45 7.02
C THR A 27 5.20 3.08 6.34
N ASP A 28 6.41 2.55 6.31
CA ASP A 28 6.71 1.23 5.73
C ASP A 28 5.98 0.11 6.49
N SER A 29 5.88 0.20 7.81
CA SER A 29 5.15 -0.76 8.65
C SER A 29 3.65 -0.80 8.32
N ILE A 30 3.01 0.35 8.09
CA ILE A 30 1.60 0.45 7.72
C ILE A 30 1.35 -0.17 6.34
N VAL A 31 2.20 0.14 5.35
CA VAL A 31 2.13 -0.43 3.99
C VAL A 31 2.32 -1.93 4.02
N GLU A 32 3.26 -2.45 4.82
CA GLU A 32 3.52 -3.88 4.97
C GLU A 32 2.31 -4.62 5.52
N LYS A 33 1.62 -4.08 6.53
CA LYS A 33 0.40 -4.67 7.09
C LYS A 33 -0.73 -4.73 6.08
N GLU A 34 -0.92 -3.69 5.28
CA GLU A 34 -1.92 -3.65 4.22
C GLU A 34 -1.61 -4.71 3.15
N ASN A 35 -0.34 -4.84 2.75
CA ASN A 35 0.09 -5.85 1.77
C ASN A 35 -0.10 -7.27 2.30
N GLU A 36 0.19 -7.55 3.56
CA GLU A 36 -0.08 -8.84 4.18
C GLU A 36 -1.56 -9.19 4.16
N LYS A 37 -2.41 -8.23 4.50
CA LYS A 37 -3.86 -8.40 4.51
C LYS A 37 -4.41 -8.77 3.14
N LEU A 38 -3.91 -8.14 2.08
CA LEU A 38 -4.38 -8.36 0.72
C LEU A 38 -3.71 -9.54 0.03
N SER A 39 -2.48 -9.89 0.40
CA SER A 39 -1.73 -10.99 -0.22
C SER A 39 -2.40 -12.35 -0.04
N LYS A 40 -3.24 -12.53 0.96
CA LYS A 40 -3.98 -13.77 1.19
C LYS A 40 -4.94 -14.11 0.05
N TYR A 41 -5.33 -13.13 -0.77
CA TYR A 41 -6.21 -13.35 -1.92
C TYR A 41 -5.48 -13.83 -3.17
N ILE A 42 -4.16 -13.67 -3.22
CA ILE A 42 -3.35 -14.13 -4.35
C ILE A 42 -3.51 -15.65 -4.51
N SER A 43 -3.71 -16.10 -5.74
CA SER A 43 -3.96 -17.50 -6.10
C SER A 43 -5.29 -18.06 -5.62
N LYS A 44 -6.18 -17.21 -5.09
CA LYS A 44 -7.55 -17.58 -4.70
C LYS A 44 -8.53 -17.21 -5.80
N PRO A 45 -9.69 -17.92 -5.90
CA PRO A 45 -10.75 -17.52 -6.83
C PRO A 45 -11.28 -16.11 -6.53
N ALA A 46 -11.70 -15.40 -7.57
CA ALA A 46 -12.32 -14.08 -7.43
C ALA A 46 -13.58 -14.13 -6.56
N SER A 47 -14.28 -15.26 -6.50
CA SER A 47 -15.45 -15.45 -5.65
C SER A 47 -15.11 -15.29 -4.16
N VAL A 48 -13.94 -15.72 -3.71
CA VAL A 48 -13.49 -15.53 -2.32
C VAL A 48 -13.30 -14.05 -2.02
N LEU A 49 -12.70 -13.30 -2.96
CA LEU A 49 -12.54 -11.86 -2.85
C LEU A 49 -13.88 -11.15 -2.71
N GLN A 50 -14.86 -11.52 -3.54
CA GLN A 50 -16.19 -10.93 -3.51
C GLN A 50 -16.98 -11.32 -2.25
N MET A 51 -16.79 -12.51 -1.72
CA MET A 51 -17.39 -12.91 -0.44
C MET A 51 -16.91 -12.04 0.72
N ASP A 52 -15.64 -11.68 0.74
CA ASP A 52 -15.03 -10.89 1.81
C ASP A 52 -15.24 -9.39 1.65
N LEU A 53 -15.08 -8.86 0.43
CA LEU A 53 -15.12 -7.43 0.15
C LEU A 53 -16.41 -6.95 -0.53
N GLY A 54 -17.24 -7.89 -0.96
CA GLY A 54 -18.46 -7.59 -1.68
C GLY A 54 -18.23 -7.35 -3.17
N LYS A 55 -19.24 -6.81 -3.86
CA LYS A 55 -19.15 -6.47 -5.27
C LYS A 55 -18.18 -5.30 -5.47
N PRO A 56 -17.26 -5.37 -6.45
CA PRO A 56 -16.37 -4.25 -6.73
C PRO A 56 -17.13 -3.00 -7.20
N ASP A 57 -16.60 -1.84 -6.91
CA ASP A 57 -17.16 -0.57 -7.38
C ASP A 57 -17.01 -0.43 -8.89
N GLU A 58 -15.92 -0.96 -9.45
CA GLU A 58 -15.67 -1.01 -10.88
C GLU A 58 -15.06 -2.36 -11.24
N ASP A 59 -15.45 -2.90 -12.40
CA ASP A 59 -14.79 -4.05 -13.00
C ASP A 59 -14.62 -3.78 -14.50
N PHE A 60 -13.47 -4.13 -15.04
CA PHE A 60 -13.20 -3.99 -16.48
C PHE A 60 -12.10 -4.94 -16.92
N LYS A 61 -12.05 -5.18 -18.23
CA LYS A 61 -11.00 -5.98 -18.86
C LYS A 61 -9.84 -5.08 -19.27
N ASN A 62 -8.62 -5.41 -18.81
CA ASN A 62 -7.44 -4.62 -19.14
C ASN A 62 -6.80 -5.03 -20.48
N ALA A 63 -5.75 -4.32 -20.89
CA ALA A 63 -5.06 -4.57 -22.16
C ALA A 63 -4.40 -5.95 -22.25
N LYS A 64 -4.11 -6.58 -21.10
CA LYS A 64 -3.52 -7.93 -21.02
C LYS A 64 -4.56 -9.04 -21.16
N GLY A 65 -5.85 -8.70 -21.21
CA GLY A 65 -6.93 -9.67 -21.24
C GLY A 65 -7.37 -10.17 -19.87
N ASN A 66 -6.86 -9.61 -18.80
CA ASN A 66 -7.26 -9.90 -17.42
C ASN A 66 -8.35 -8.94 -16.98
N PHE A 67 -9.07 -9.28 -15.90
CA PHE A 67 -10.04 -8.40 -15.29
C PHE A 67 -9.41 -7.63 -14.15
N GLU A 68 -9.86 -6.39 -13.93
CA GLU A 68 -9.49 -5.60 -12.77
C GLU A 68 -10.72 -5.27 -11.95
N PHE A 69 -10.68 -5.59 -10.66
CA PHE A 69 -11.72 -5.22 -9.69
C PHE A 69 -11.21 -4.08 -8.84
N ILE A 70 -11.96 -2.98 -8.78
CA ILE A 70 -11.59 -1.79 -8.04
C ILE A 70 -12.56 -1.59 -6.88
N TYR A 71 -12.00 -1.48 -5.67
CA TYR A 71 -12.73 -1.20 -4.44
C TYR A 71 -12.28 0.15 -3.90
N ASN A 72 -13.21 1.09 -3.77
CA ASN A 72 -12.95 2.44 -3.26
C ASN A 72 -13.55 2.58 -1.88
N THR A 73 -12.74 2.99 -0.92
CA THR A 73 -13.17 3.29 0.45
C THR A 73 -12.58 4.63 0.90
N LYS A 74 -13.07 5.16 2.02
CA LYS A 74 -12.51 6.36 2.64
C LYS A 74 -12.30 6.11 4.12
N LYS A 75 -11.17 6.58 4.65
CA LYS A 75 -10.88 6.56 6.08
C LYS A 75 -10.38 7.94 6.48
N TYR A 76 -11.07 8.58 7.42
CA TYR A 76 -10.79 9.95 7.83
C TYR A 76 -10.76 10.94 6.66
N GLY A 77 -11.65 10.77 5.67
CA GLY A 77 -11.70 11.60 4.47
C GLY A 77 -10.62 11.33 3.45
N ILE A 78 -9.71 10.39 3.70
CA ILE A 78 -8.64 10.01 2.77
C ILE A 78 -9.13 8.86 1.90
N PRO A 79 -9.15 9.03 0.56
CA PRO A 79 -9.58 7.96 -0.34
C PRO A 79 -8.57 6.81 -0.37
N CYS A 80 -9.09 5.58 -0.35
CA CYS A 80 -8.31 4.35 -0.47
C CYS A 80 -8.83 3.59 -1.68
N GLU A 81 -7.95 3.27 -2.63
CA GLU A 81 -8.26 2.44 -3.79
C GLU A 81 -7.49 1.13 -3.67
N ARG A 82 -8.23 0.01 -3.69
CA ARG A 82 -7.66 -1.34 -3.80
C ARG A 82 -8.04 -1.91 -5.15
N ARG A 83 -7.03 -2.29 -5.93
CA ARG A 83 -7.21 -2.82 -7.28
C ARG A 83 -6.66 -4.24 -7.32
N PHE A 84 -7.49 -5.19 -7.75
CA PHE A 84 -7.12 -6.60 -7.89
C PHE A 84 -7.12 -7.00 -9.36
N GLU A 85 -6.06 -7.65 -9.81
CA GLU A 85 -5.99 -8.20 -11.16
C GLU A 85 -6.38 -9.68 -11.11
N ILE A 86 -7.28 -10.08 -12.01
CA ILE A 86 -7.90 -11.41 -12.06
C ILE A 86 -7.68 -11.98 -13.46
N ASN A 87 -7.13 -13.18 -13.54
CA ASN A 87 -6.89 -13.83 -14.83
C ASN A 87 -8.18 -14.39 -15.45
N PRO A 88 -8.13 -14.85 -16.73
CA PRO A 88 -9.32 -15.41 -17.39
C PRO A 88 -9.92 -16.64 -16.69
N GLU A 89 -9.17 -17.33 -15.85
CA GLU A 89 -9.64 -18.47 -15.05
C GLU A 89 -10.28 -18.04 -13.72
N ASN A 90 -10.52 -16.72 -13.52
CA ASN A 90 -11.11 -16.13 -12.31
C ASN A 90 -10.23 -16.31 -11.05
N ILE A 91 -8.91 -16.31 -11.20
CA ILE A 91 -7.96 -16.37 -10.10
C ILE A 91 -7.31 -15.00 -9.90
N VAL A 92 -7.20 -14.57 -8.66
CA VAL A 92 -6.51 -13.33 -8.30
C VAL A 92 -5.02 -13.51 -8.48
N ILE A 93 -4.39 -12.70 -9.33
CA ILE A 93 -2.97 -12.81 -9.66
C ILE A 93 -2.13 -11.63 -9.15
N GLY A 94 -2.76 -10.55 -8.71
CA GLY A 94 -2.04 -9.40 -8.19
C GLY A 94 -2.97 -8.38 -7.57
N PHE A 95 -2.39 -7.43 -6.87
CA PHE A 95 -3.12 -6.30 -6.31
C PHE A 95 -2.24 -5.06 -6.19
N VAL A 96 -2.89 -3.89 -6.16
CA VAL A 96 -2.25 -2.60 -5.85
C VAL A 96 -3.17 -1.86 -4.89
N SER A 97 -2.59 -1.20 -3.89
CA SER A 97 -3.31 -0.48 -2.85
C SER A 97 -2.74 0.95 -2.77
N ASN A 98 -3.62 1.95 -2.91
CA ASN A 98 -3.24 3.36 -2.88
C ASN A 98 -4.04 4.11 -1.81
N GLY A 99 -3.34 4.80 -0.90
CA GLY A 99 -3.96 5.60 0.14
C GLY A 99 -4.60 4.78 1.26
N CYS A 100 -4.32 3.50 1.35
CA CYS A 100 -4.91 2.60 2.34
C CYS A 100 -4.03 2.48 3.59
N PHE A 101 -4.66 2.53 4.77
CA PHE A 101 -3.95 2.36 6.05
C PHE A 101 -4.89 1.88 7.14
#